data_8ca95d1138a55f55b42be812f1c86cda
#
_entry.id   8ca95d1138a55f55b42be812f1c86cda
#
_cell.length_a   1.000
_cell.length_b   1.000
_cell.length_c   1.000
_cell.angle_alpha   90.00
_cell.angle_beta   90.00
_cell.angle_gamma   90.00
#
_symmetry.space_group_name_H-M   'P 1'
#
loop_
_entity.id
_entity.type
_entity.pdbx_description
1 polymer ?
#
loop_
_entity_poly.entity_id
_entity_poly.type
_entity_poly.pdbx_seq_one_letter_code
_entity_poly.pdbx_strand_id
1 'polypeptide(L)'
;MRNFIRETATLLDGAVDYSIREVPLDEVSIERLKESNYVFSGIKTFHELNEAFPSLLDEKGNKKPFERFLNDVQKINNTYNGSYLKTEYNFAGAAALMAAQWKDFEKDFQEDGDRYNLQYRTAGDERVRKSHQLLEGITLPITSKFWDWYFPPNGFGCRCVVQQVRKSKYPQSDEQQAMNLGSQATAGKYQEMMRFNPGKQMTTFPAYNPYTRKGCTDCNGKGSDNELCRACRIVRKQVKGGENG
;
A
#
# COMPACT_ATOMS: atom_id res chain seq x y z
N MET A 1 -18.37 -8.14 11.83
CA MET A 1 -17.19 -8.25 10.94
C MET A 1 -17.44 -7.59 9.58
N ARG A 2 -18.39 -8.05 8.77
CA ARG A 2 -18.63 -7.51 7.41
C ARG A 2 -18.85 -5.99 7.36
N ASN A 3 -19.58 -5.40 8.30
CA ASN A 3 -19.82 -3.96 8.34
C ASN A 3 -18.54 -3.17 8.64
N PHE A 4 -17.73 -3.61 9.61
CA PHE A 4 -16.43 -2.97 9.90
C PHE A 4 -15.48 -2.98 8.70
N ILE A 5 -15.41 -4.10 7.99
CA ILE A 5 -14.60 -4.20 6.75
C ILE A 5 -15.10 -3.19 5.73
N ARG A 6 -16.43 -3.09 5.52
CA ARG A 6 -17.02 -2.16 4.55
C ARG A 6 -16.79 -0.70 4.93
N GLU A 7 -16.95 -0.33 6.19
CA GLU A 7 -16.74 1.04 6.65
C GLU A 7 -15.28 1.48 6.42
N THR A 8 -14.30 0.66 6.79
CA THR A 8 -12.90 0.94 6.54
C THR A 8 -12.61 0.99 5.05
N ALA A 9 -13.10 0.04 4.25
CA ALA A 9 -12.90 0.02 2.80
C ALA A 9 -13.50 1.27 2.13
N THR A 10 -14.72 1.67 2.50
CA THR A 10 -15.37 2.87 1.96
C THR A 10 -14.55 4.14 2.21
N LEU A 11 -13.93 4.27 3.39
CA LEU A 11 -13.05 5.40 3.67
C LEU A 11 -11.79 5.38 2.78
N LEU A 12 -11.17 4.22 2.60
CA LEU A 12 -10.00 4.07 1.73
C LEU A 12 -10.37 4.28 0.25
N ASP A 13 -11.54 3.84 -0.18
CA ASP A 13 -12.08 4.06 -1.52
C ASP A 13 -12.30 5.55 -1.79
N GLY A 14 -12.79 6.29 -0.80
CA GLY A 14 -12.91 7.74 -0.85
C GLY A 14 -11.55 8.44 -1.08
N ALA A 15 -10.46 7.92 -0.52
CA ALA A 15 -9.12 8.43 -0.78
C ALA A 15 -8.68 8.16 -2.23
N VAL A 16 -9.00 6.98 -2.77
CA VAL A 16 -8.75 6.64 -4.18
C VAL A 16 -9.50 7.59 -5.08
N ASP A 17 -10.83 7.68 -4.93
CA ASP A 17 -11.70 8.51 -5.78
C ASP A 17 -11.28 9.99 -5.76
N TYR A 18 -10.90 10.51 -4.60
CA TYR A 18 -10.39 11.87 -4.48
C TYR A 18 -9.07 12.08 -5.25
N SER A 19 -8.15 11.13 -5.14
CA SER A 19 -6.80 11.27 -5.68
C SER A 19 -6.72 11.14 -7.20
N ILE A 20 -7.62 10.37 -7.81
CA ILE A 20 -7.61 10.12 -9.27
C ILE A 20 -8.51 11.05 -10.08
N ARG A 21 -9.23 11.98 -9.45
CA ARG A 21 -10.19 12.86 -10.17
C ARG A 21 -9.56 13.77 -11.22
N GLU A 22 -8.27 14.12 -11.06
CA GLU A 22 -7.52 14.95 -12.01
C GLU A 22 -6.65 14.12 -12.97
N VAL A 23 -6.43 12.86 -12.64
CA VAL A 23 -5.68 11.88 -13.45
C VAL A 23 -6.56 10.63 -13.57
N PRO A 24 -7.52 10.62 -14.49
CA PRO A 24 -8.53 9.58 -14.56
C PRO A 24 -7.94 8.21 -14.92
N LEU A 25 -8.47 7.17 -14.29
CA LEU A 25 -8.23 5.76 -14.58
C LEU A 25 -9.47 5.16 -15.25
N ASP A 26 -9.27 4.06 -15.97
CA ASP A 26 -10.38 3.24 -16.45
C ASP A 26 -11.09 2.54 -15.28
N GLU A 27 -12.37 2.19 -15.47
CA GLU A 27 -13.21 1.59 -14.43
C GLU A 27 -12.63 0.31 -13.85
N VAL A 28 -12.06 -0.56 -14.68
CA VAL A 28 -11.45 -1.82 -14.25
C VAL A 28 -10.25 -1.57 -13.32
N SER A 29 -9.43 -0.57 -13.63
CA SER A 29 -8.32 -0.17 -12.78
C SER A 29 -8.80 0.37 -11.43
N ILE A 30 -9.85 1.19 -11.42
CA ILE A 30 -10.47 1.73 -10.20
C ILE A 30 -11.02 0.59 -9.33
N GLU A 31 -11.75 -0.35 -9.92
CA GLU A 31 -12.28 -1.51 -9.21
C GLU A 31 -11.17 -2.34 -8.55
N ARG A 32 -10.07 -2.60 -9.25
CA ARG A 32 -8.92 -3.33 -8.70
C ARG A 32 -8.27 -2.62 -7.51
N LEU A 33 -8.15 -1.30 -7.56
CA LEU A 33 -7.65 -0.51 -6.42
C LEU A 33 -8.61 -0.61 -5.22
N LYS A 34 -9.92 -0.56 -5.45
CA LYS A 34 -10.94 -0.71 -4.40
C LYS A 34 -11.01 -2.13 -3.84
N GLU A 35 -10.83 -3.16 -4.68
CA GLU A 35 -10.67 -4.54 -4.21
C GLU A 35 -9.47 -4.68 -3.27
N SER A 36 -8.34 -4.05 -3.62
CA SER A 36 -7.16 -4.02 -2.75
C SER A 36 -7.48 -3.40 -1.38
N ASN A 37 -8.21 -2.29 -1.35
CA ASN A 37 -8.68 -1.66 -0.11
C ASN A 37 -9.55 -2.60 0.71
N TYR A 38 -10.47 -3.31 0.08
CA TYR A 38 -11.36 -4.26 0.77
C TYR A 38 -10.58 -5.42 1.39
N VAL A 39 -9.64 -6.01 0.64
CA VAL A 39 -8.78 -7.09 1.15
C VAL A 39 -7.92 -6.61 2.33
N PHE A 40 -7.31 -5.44 2.20
CA PHE A 40 -6.52 -4.82 3.26
C PHE A 40 -7.38 -4.58 4.53
N SER A 41 -8.56 -4.00 4.36
CA SER A 41 -9.51 -3.74 5.46
C SER A 41 -9.96 -5.02 6.16
N GLY A 42 -10.14 -6.10 5.40
CA GLY A 42 -10.49 -7.41 5.95
C GLY A 42 -9.40 -7.99 6.85
N ILE A 43 -8.14 -7.91 6.41
CA ILE A 43 -7.00 -8.40 7.18
C ILE A 43 -6.77 -7.52 8.42
N LYS A 44 -6.89 -6.20 8.28
CA LYS A 44 -6.83 -5.24 9.40
C LYS A 44 -7.88 -5.56 10.47
N THR A 45 -9.14 -5.73 10.06
CA THR A 45 -10.25 -6.07 10.98
C THR A 45 -10.01 -7.39 11.71
N PHE A 46 -9.44 -8.39 11.01
CA PHE A 46 -9.06 -9.65 11.64
C PHE A 46 -8.05 -9.43 12.78
N HIS A 47 -7.02 -8.61 12.57
CA HIS A 47 -6.04 -8.32 13.61
C HIS A 47 -6.63 -7.53 14.77
N GLU A 48 -7.45 -6.52 14.50
CA GLU A 48 -8.13 -5.74 15.53
C GLU A 48 -8.97 -6.63 16.44
N LEU A 49 -9.76 -7.53 15.86
CA LEU A 49 -10.57 -8.47 16.61
C LEU A 49 -9.73 -9.47 17.42
N ASN A 50 -8.64 -9.99 16.84
CA ASN A 50 -7.74 -10.90 17.55
C ASN A 50 -7.01 -10.24 18.72
N GLU A 51 -6.78 -8.94 18.69
CA GLU A 51 -6.25 -8.19 19.83
C GLU A 51 -7.35 -7.89 20.88
N ALA A 52 -8.59 -7.67 20.41
CA ALA A 52 -9.71 -7.38 21.31
C ALA A 52 -10.18 -8.62 22.12
N PHE A 53 -10.21 -9.80 21.51
CA PHE A 53 -10.69 -11.02 22.18
C PHE A 53 -9.89 -11.40 23.45
N PRO A 54 -8.54 -11.49 23.43
CA PRO A 54 -7.76 -11.77 24.62
C PRO A 54 -7.91 -10.74 25.74
N SER A 55 -8.28 -9.49 25.38
CA SER A 55 -8.47 -8.43 26.36
C SER A 55 -9.65 -8.67 27.32
N LEU A 56 -10.51 -9.65 27.01
CA LEU A 56 -11.62 -10.08 27.87
C LEU A 56 -11.14 -10.70 29.20
N LEU A 57 -9.95 -11.32 29.19
CA LEU A 57 -9.41 -12.05 30.34
C LEU A 57 -8.29 -11.26 31.02
N ASP A 58 -8.13 -11.43 32.32
CA ASP A 58 -6.98 -10.96 33.08
C ASP A 58 -5.78 -11.93 32.95
N GLU A 59 -4.64 -11.58 33.56
CA GLU A 59 -3.40 -12.40 33.55
C GLU A 59 -3.59 -13.78 34.22
N LYS A 60 -4.63 -13.94 35.02
CA LYS A 60 -4.98 -15.20 35.70
C LYS A 60 -6.04 -16.01 34.94
N GLY A 61 -6.48 -15.55 33.77
CA GLY A 61 -7.50 -16.18 32.96
C GLY A 61 -8.95 -15.93 33.44
N ASN A 62 -9.18 -15.01 34.39
CA ASN A 62 -10.52 -14.65 34.83
C ASN A 62 -11.10 -13.55 33.94
N LYS A 63 -12.42 -13.54 33.79
CA LYS A 63 -13.13 -12.47 33.07
C LYS A 63 -12.91 -11.12 33.77
N LYS A 64 -12.41 -10.13 33.02
CA LYS A 64 -12.25 -8.76 33.52
C LYS A 64 -13.60 -8.11 33.84
N PRO A 65 -13.63 -7.18 34.82
CA PRO A 65 -14.76 -6.26 34.96
C PRO A 65 -15.03 -5.51 33.66
N PHE A 66 -16.31 -5.29 33.35
CA PHE A 66 -16.73 -4.71 32.08
C PHE A 66 -16.02 -3.38 31.75
N GLU A 67 -15.88 -2.49 32.72
CA GLU A 67 -15.21 -1.19 32.54
C GLU A 67 -13.74 -1.33 32.11
N ARG A 68 -13.00 -2.30 32.69
CA ARG A 68 -11.62 -2.58 32.27
C ARG A 68 -11.56 -3.13 30.86
N PHE A 69 -12.42 -4.09 30.55
CA PHE A 69 -12.52 -4.62 29.18
C PHE A 69 -12.88 -3.53 28.17
N LEU A 70 -13.86 -2.68 28.48
CA LEU A 70 -14.26 -1.58 27.60
C LEU A 70 -13.10 -0.61 27.33
N ASN A 71 -12.34 -0.24 28.37
CA ASN A 71 -11.17 0.62 28.22
C ASN A 71 -10.08 -0.01 27.33
N ASP A 72 -9.84 -1.32 27.47
CA ASP A 72 -8.85 -2.02 26.64
C ASP A 72 -9.30 -2.07 25.18
N VAL A 73 -10.58 -2.38 24.92
CA VAL A 73 -11.14 -2.38 23.56
C VAL A 73 -11.12 -0.99 22.94
N GLN A 74 -11.43 0.07 23.69
CA GLN A 74 -11.36 1.45 23.22
C GLN A 74 -9.93 1.85 22.83
N LYS A 75 -8.91 1.44 23.59
CA LYS A 75 -7.50 1.69 23.22
C LYS A 75 -7.14 1.00 21.91
N ILE A 76 -7.53 -0.26 21.74
CA ILE A 76 -7.31 -1.02 20.50
C ILE A 76 -7.99 -0.30 19.33
N ASN A 77 -9.26 0.02 19.46
CA ASN A 77 -10.03 0.72 18.44
C ASN A 77 -9.42 2.09 18.09
N ASN A 78 -8.99 2.90 19.05
CA ASN A 78 -8.34 4.19 18.81
C ASN A 78 -7.01 4.03 18.07
N THR A 79 -6.29 2.95 18.31
CA THR A 79 -5.05 2.64 17.59
C THR A 79 -5.33 2.30 16.13
N TYR A 80 -6.24 1.35 15.88
CA TYR A 80 -6.55 0.86 14.53
C TYR A 80 -7.34 1.87 13.69
N ASN A 81 -8.36 2.49 14.27
CA ASN A 81 -9.32 3.34 13.55
C ASN A 81 -9.09 4.85 13.74
N GLY A 82 -8.14 5.22 14.61
CA GLY A 82 -7.63 6.59 14.75
C GLY A 82 -6.32 6.78 13.97
N SER A 83 -5.19 6.52 14.64
CA SER A 83 -3.86 6.85 14.10
C SER A 83 -3.48 6.04 12.86
N TYR A 84 -3.77 4.73 12.85
CA TYR A 84 -3.42 3.88 11.71
C TYR A 84 -4.29 4.20 10.49
N LEU A 85 -5.62 4.32 10.68
CA LEU A 85 -6.54 4.58 9.58
C LEU A 85 -6.21 5.89 8.83
N LYS A 86 -5.85 6.96 9.55
CA LYS A 86 -5.42 8.22 8.92
C LYS A 86 -4.20 8.02 8.02
N THR A 87 -3.24 7.24 8.50
CA THR A 87 -2.01 6.96 7.76
C THR A 87 -2.28 6.09 6.53
N GLU A 88 -3.15 5.10 6.68
CA GLU A 88 -3.58 4.19 5.61
C GLU A 88 -4.41 4.90 4.54
N TYR A 89 -5.30 5.80 4.96
CA TYR A 89 -6.07 6.67 4.07
C TYR A 89 -5.16 7.51 3.15
N ASN A 90 -4.17 8.19 3.74
CA ASN A 90 -3.22 8.97 2.98
C ASN A 90 -2.37 8.10 2.04
N PHE A 91 -2.02 6.90 2.48
CA PHE A 91 -1.24 5.96 1.66
C PHE A 91 -2.06 5.42 0.48
N ALA A 92 -3.32 5.05 0.69
CA ALA A 92 -4.21 4.58 -0.37
C ALA A 92 -4.39 5.65 -1.47
N GLY A 93 -4.60 6.91 -1.09
CA GLY A 93 -4.69 8.01 -2.04
C GLY A 93 -3.39 8.24 -2.81
N ALA A 94 -2.23 8.24 -2.12
CA ALA A 94 -0.93 8.38 -2.77
C ALA A 94 -0.65 7.22 -3.74
N ALA A 95 -0.95 5.98 -3.36
CA ALA A 95 -0.78 4.82 -4.22
C ALA A 95 -1.70 4.88 -5.45
N ALA A 96 -2.95 5.32 -5.30
CA ALA A 96 -3.89 5.48 -6.40
C ALA A 96 -3.44 6.56 -7.40
N LEU A 97 -2.98 7.71 -6.92
CA LEU A 97 -2.43 8.77 -7.77
C LEU A 97 -1.22 8.27 -8.57
N MET A 98 -0.30 7.58 -7.90
CA MET A 98 0.88 7.02 -8.57
C MET A 98 0.51 5.91 -9.55
N ALA A 99 -0.54 5.12 -9.27
CA ALA A 99 -1.06 4.13 -10.21
C ALA A 99 -1.62 4.79 -11.48
N ALA A 100 -2.36 5.89 -11.33
CA ALA A 100 -2.87 6.65 -12.46
C ALA A 100 -1.73 7.25 -13.29
N GLN A 101 -0.74 7.88 -12.65
CA GLN A 101 0.44 8.42 -13.36
C GLN A 101 1.24 7.33 -14.08
N TRP A 102 1.34 6.13 -13.50
CA TRP A 102 2.00 5.01 -14.18
C TRP A 102 1.30 4.65 -15.49
N LYS A 103 -0.03 4.66 -15.51
CA LYS A 103 -0.81 4.41 -16.73
C LYS A 103 -0.59 5.47 -17.80
N ASP A 104 -0.49 6.73 -17.39
CA ASP A 104 -0.16 7.80 -18.32
C ASP A 104 1.24 7.61 -18.92
N PHE A 105 2.23 7.24 -18.08
CA PHE A 105 3.59 6.96 -18.58
C PHE A 105 3.64 5.74 -19.53
N GLU A 106 2.85 4.68 -19.25
CA GLU A 106 2.72 3.54 -20.16
C GLU A 106 2.11 3.96 -21.50
N LYS A 107 1.08 4.78 -21.46
CA LYS A 107 0.43 5.34 -22.67
C LYS A 107 1.40 6.17 -23.48
N ASP A 108 2.08 7.14 -22.86
CA ASP A 108 3.06 7.99 -23.53
C ASP A 108 4.20 7.17 -24.14
N PHE A 109 4.64 6.12 -23.47
CA PHE A 109 5.67 5.22 -24.02
C PHE A 109 5.17 4.44 -25.24
N GLN A 110 3.89 4.06 -25.28
CA GLN A 110 3.30 3.39 -26.45
C GLN A 110 3.13 4.35 -27.62
N GLU A 111 2.79 5.62 -27.37
CA GLU A 111 2.54 6.63 -28.40
C GLU A 111 3.83 7.28 -28.92
N ASP A 112 4.73 7.66 -28.01
CA ASP A 112 5.96 8.43 -28.31
C ASP A 112 7.24 7.59 -28.34
N GLY A 113 7.15 6.30 -27.98
CA GLY A 113 8.27 5.39 -27.91
C GLY A 113 9.28 5.77 -26.81
N ASP A 114 10.56 5.50 -27.08
CA ASP A 114 11.65 5.64 -26.10
C ASP A 114 12.21 7.08 -26.02
N ARG A 115 11.35 8.09 -26.06
CA ARG A 115 11.73 9.52 -26.02
C ARG A 115 12.05 10.01 -24.61
N TYR A 116 11.38 9.43 -23.60
CA TYR A 116 11.42 9.89 -22.23
C TYR A 116 12.03 8.84 -21.30
N ASN A 117 12.63 9.32 -20.22
CA ASN A 117 12.93 8.55 -19.02
C ASN A 117 11.99 8.98 -17.89
N LEU A 118 11.87 8.14 -16.89
CA LEU A 118 11.23 8.47 -15.62
C LEU A 118 12.30 8.90 -14.61
N GLN A 119 12.04 9.96 -13.86
CA GLN A 119 12.95 10.47 -12.84
C GLN A 119 12.28 10.50 -11.48
N TYR A 120 12.95 9.90 -10.50
CA TYR A 120 12.49 9.93 -9.11
C TYR A 120 12.68 11.31 -8.51
N ARG A 121 11.65 11.84 -7.86
CA ARG A 121 11.64 13.14 -7.20
C ARG A 121 11.13 13.02 -5.77
N THR A 122 11.91 13.53 -4.85
CA THR A 122 11.47 13.74 -3.47
C THR A 122 10.68 15.04 -3.35
N ALA A 123 10.01 15.24 -2.21
CA ALA A 123 9.31 16.52 -1.96
C ALA A 123 10.27 17.71 -1.75
N GLY A 124 11.58 17.47 -1.66
CA GLY A 124 12.62 18.50 -1.58
C GLY A 124 12.66 19.29 -0.27
N ASP A 125 11.91 18.89 0.75
CA ASP A 125 11.85 19.55 2.05
C ASP A 125 12.55 18.75 3.17
N GLU A 126 12.69 19.35 4.35
CA GLU A 126 13.33 18.75 5.53
C GLU A 126 12.61 17.51 6.09
N ARG A 127 11.33 17.31 5.73
CA ARG A 127 10.53 16.16 6.16
C ARG A 127 10.74 14.93 5.27
N VAL A 128 11.51 15.05 4.19
CA VAL A 128 11.92 13.90 3.37
C VAL A 128 12.86 13.02 4.19
N ARG A 129 12.55 11.72 4.24
CA ARG A 129 13.45 10.76 4.90
C ARG A 129 14.83 10.79 4.26
N LYS A 130 15.88 10.82 5.09
CA LYS A 130 17.28 10.76 4.60
C LYS A 130 17.52 9.59 3.66
N SER A 131 16.91 8.44 3.94
CA SER A 131 16.96 7.27 3.06
C SER A 131 16.33 7.51 1.69
N HIS A 132 15.22 8.25 1.61
CA HIS A 132 14.58 8.57 0.32
C HIS A 132 15.33 9.65 -0.47
N GLN A 133 16.13 10.50 0.20
CA GLN A 133 17.00 11.47 -0.48
C GLN A 133 18.02 10.80 -1.40
N LEU A 134 18.40 9.55 -1.11
CA LEU A 134 19.27 8.74 -1.97
C LEU A 134 18.68 8.45 -3.35
N LEU A 135 17.37 8.54 -3.49
CA LEU A 135 16.64 8.27 -4.73
C LEU A 135 16.44 9.52 -5.58
N GLU A 136 16.70 10.72 -5.03
CA GLU A 136 16.51 11.99 -5.75
C GLU A 136 17.30 12.00 -7.05
N GLY A 137 16.61 12.29 -8.16
CA GLY A 137 17.23 12.44 -9.47
C GLY A 137 17.57 11.13 -10.18
N ILE A 138 17.35 9.94 -9.60
CA ILE A 138 17.50 8.67 -10.33
C ILE A 138 16.62 8.72 -11.56
N THR A 139 17.25 8.57 -12.74
CA THR A 139 16.63 8.73 -14.05
C THR A 139 16.83 7.44 -14.86
N LEU A 140 15.75 6.73 -15.13
CA LEU A 140 15.77 5.42 -15.79
C LEU A 140 14.62 5.26 -16.79
N PRO A 141 14.76 4.43 -17.84
CA PRO A 141 13.66 4.15 -18.74
C PRO A 141 12.50 3.47 -18.01
N ILE A 142 11.28 3.63 -18.51
CA ILE A 142 10.07 3.01 -17.92
C ILE A 142 10.18 1.47 -17.84
N THR A 143 10.99 0.87 -18.72
CA THR A 143 11.24 -0.57 -18.77
C THR A 143 12.20 -1.08 -17.71
N SER A 144 12.87 -0.19 -16.96
CA SER A 144 13.80 -0.58 -15.90
C SER A 144 13.09 -1.33 -14.78
N LYS A 145 13.74 -2.40 -14.29
CA LYS A 145 13.28 -3.16 -13.12
C LYS A 145 13.28 -2.35 -11.81
N PHE A 146 14.01 -1.25 -11.78
CA PHE A 146 13.98 -0.32 -10.64
C PHE A 146 12.55 0.08 -10.30
N TRP A 147 11.72 0.35 -11.30
CA TRP A 147 10.33 0.77 -11.11
C TRP A 147 9.39 -0.34 -10.64
N ASP A 148 9.79 -1.59 -10.68
CA ASP A 148 8.99 -2.69 -10.11
C ASP A 148 8.97 -2.65 -8.58
N TRP A 149 10.07 -2.15 -7.99
CA TRP A 149 10.34 -2.22 -6.57
C TRP A 149 10.33 -0.85 -5.86
N TYR A 150 10.76 0.20 -6.56
CA TYR A 150 11.04 1.50 -5.93
C TYR A 150 10.18 2.64 -6.48
N PHE A 151 9.16 2.32 -7.25
CA PHE A 151 8.17 3.31 -7.66
C PHE A 151 7.39 3.78 -6.41
N PRO A 152 7.21 5.11 -6.16
CA PRO A 152 6.55 5.56 -4.95
C PRO A 152 5.06 5.15 -4.89
N PRO A 153 4.46 5.12 -3.67
CA PRO A 153 5.01 5.53 -2.38
C PRO A 153 5.84 4.43 -1.70
N ASN A 154 7.07 4.72 -1.29
CA ASN A 154 7.98 3.78 -0.66
C ASN A 154 7.87 3.76 0.88
N GLY A 155 6.69 3.97 1.40
CA GLY A 155 6.39 3.93 2.83
C GLY A 155 5.23 4.83 3.24
N PHE A 156 4.67 4.58 4.41
CA PHE A 156 3.63 5.42 4.97
C PHE A 156 4.10 6.87 5.11
N GLY A 157 3.29 7.83 4.64
CA GLY A 157 3.63 9.25 4.62
C GLY A 157 4.73 9.64 3.61
N CYS A 158 5.06 8.77 2.65
CA CYS A 158 5.92 9.12 1.53
C CYS A 158 5.23 10.15 0.63
N ARG A 159 5.99 11.21 0.25
CA ARG A 159 5.52 12.29 -0.63
C ARG A 159 6.39 12.39 -1.89
N CYS A 160 7.19 11.37 -2.16
CA CYS A 160 7.96 11.26 -3.38
C CYS A 160 7.04 10.99 -4.57
N VAL A 161 7.46 11.46 -5.74
CA VAL A 161 6.75 11.29 -7.01
C VAL A 161 7.73 10.86 -8.10
N VAL A 162 7.23 10.54 -9.26
CA VAL A 162 8.03 10.31 -10.46
C VAL A 162 7.61 11.31 -11.53
N GLN A 163 8.58 11.86 -12.25
CA GLN A 163 8.36 12.78 -13.36
C GLN A 163 8.93 12.19 -14.63
N GLN A 164 8.22 12.37 -15.72
CA GLN A 164 8.71 12.07 -17.06
C GLN A 164 9.64 13.19 -17.53
N VAL A 165 10.83 12.83 -17.99
CA VAL A 165 11.88 13.76 -18.41
C VAL A 165 12.43 13.38 -19.78
N ARG A 166 12.80 14.35 -20.61
CA ARG A 166 13.38 14.10 -21.93
C ARG A 166 14.78 13.49 -21.80
N LYS A 167 15.04 12.38 -22.48
CA LYS A 167 16.36 11.73 -22.52
C LYS A 167 17.47 12.66 -23.02
N SER A 168 17.17 13.52 -23.96
CA SER A 168 18.14 14.50 -24.50
C SER A 168 18.62 15.52 -23.47
N LYS A 169 17.86 15.73 -22.39
CA LYS A 169 18.18 16.75 -21.37
C LYS A 169 18.67 16.15 -20.05
N TYR A 170 18.23 14.95 -19.72
CA TYR A 170 18.54 14.29 -18.45
C TYR A 170 19.26 12.97 -18.73
N PRO A 171 20.56 12.87 -18.36
CA PRO A 171 21.32 11.64 -18.56
C PRO A 171 20.73 10.50 -17.74
N GLN A 172 20.79 9.31 -18.31
CA GLN A 172 20.33 8.10 -17.62
C GLN A 172 21.30 7.73 -16.51
N SER A 173 20.74 7.36 -15.36
CA SER A 173 21.50 6.82 -14.22
C SER A 173 22.00 5.40 -14.51
N ASP A 174 23.06 4.98 -13.83
CA ASP A 174 23.47 3.58 -13.81
C ASP A 174 22.41 2.75 -13.08
N GLU A 175 21.88 1.72 -13.74
CA GLU A 175 20.79 0.90 -13.21
C GLU A 175 21.20 0.09 -11.99
N GLN A 176 22.44 -0.45 -11.99
CA GLN A 176 22.93 -1.25 -10.86
C GLN A 176 23.13 -0.37 -9.62
N GLN A 177 23.66 0.83 -9.80
CA GLN A 177 23.79 1.80 -8.73
C GLN A 177 22.42 2.23 -8.21
N ALA A 178 21.47 2.49 -9.08
CA ALA A 178 20.10 2.85 -8.71
C ALA A 178 19.42 1.74 -7.90
N MET A 179 19.57 0.48 -8.31
CA MET A 179 19.04 -0.68 -7.55
C MET A 179 19.65 -0.78 -6.15
N ASN A 180 20.96 -0.54 -6.02
CA ASN A 180 21.64 -0.54 -4.72
C ASN A 180 21.11 0.59 -3.82
N LEU A 181 20.94 1.80 -4.36
CA LEU A 181 20.37 2.94 -3.62
C LEU A 181 18.90 2.67 -3.23
N GLY A 182 18.10 2.08 -4.12
CA GLY A 182 16.74 1.67 -3.84
C GLY A 182 16.64 0.66 -2.69
N SER A 183 17.54 -0.33 -2.70
CA SER A 183 17.64 -1.31 -1.61
C SER A 183 17.99 -0.64 -0.27
N GLN A 184 18.96 0.28 -0.26
CA GLN A 184 19.33 1.05 0.94
C GLN A 184 18.18 1.95 1.42
N ALA A 185 17.52 2.65 0.50
CA ALA A 185 16.42 3.56 0.82
C ALA A 185 15.23 2.85 1.48
N THR A 186 15.05 1.57 1.19
CA THR A 186 13.95 0.74 1.65
C THR A 186 14.38 -0.42 2.55
N ALA A 187 15.53 -0.34 3.21
CA ALA A 187 16.06 -1.39 4.08
C ALA A 187 15.39 -1.48 5.47
N GLY A 188 14.51 -0.55 5.84
CA GLY A 188 13.84 -0.55 7.13
C GLY A 188 12.75 -1.64 7.24
N LYS A 189 12.54 -2.13 8.46
CA LYS A 189 11.62 -3.23 8.82
C LYS A 189 10.23 -3.18 8.16
N TYR A 190 9.69 -1.96 7.95
CA TYR A 190 8.37 -1.74 7.33
C TYR A 190 8.47 -1.19 5.91
N GLN A 191 9.66 -0.77 5.47
CA GLN A 191 9.88 -0.20 4.14
C GLN A 191 10.08 -1.27 3.07
N GLU A 192 10.67 -2.41 3.43
CA GLU A 192 10.81 -3.54 2.49
C GLU A 192 9.47 -4.03 1.95
N MET A 193 8.42 -4.03 2.78
CA MET A 193 7.08 -4.43 2.35
C MET A 193 6.42 -3.43 1.38
N MET A 194 6.94 -2.20 1.31
CA MET A 194 6.48 -1.17 0.38
C MET A 194 7.25 -1.17 -0.94
N ARG A 195 8.02 -2.23 -1.22
CA ARG A 195 8.67 -2.46 -2.51
C ARG A 195 7.68 -3.03 -3.50
N PHE A 196 6.91 -2.17 -4.13
CA PHE A 196 5.95 -2.54 -5.18
C PHE A 196 5.68 -1.34 -6.07
N ASN A 197 5.10 -1.59 -7.25
CA ASN A 197 4.61 -0.54 -8.13
C ASN A 197 3.07 -0.59 -8.15
N PRO A 198 2.38 0.41 -7.58
CA PRO A 198 0.92 0.41 -7.52
C PRO A 198 0.27 0.41 -8.91
N GLY A 199 0.90 1.02 -9.91
CA GLY A 199 0.38 1.06 -11.28
C GLY A 199 0.56 -0.25 -12.04
N LYS A 200 1.70 -0.92 -11.90
CA LYS A 200 1.90 -2.24 -12.51
C LYS A 200 1.02 -3.32 -11.88
N GLN A 201 0.81 -3.26 -10.57
CA GLN A 201 0.04 -4.24 -9.84
C GLN A 201 -1.46 -3.90 -9.76
N MET A 202 -1.84 -2.66 -10.04
CA MET A 202 -3.18 -2.11 -9.79
C MET A 202 -3.64 -2.44 -8.36
N THR A 203 -2.88 -1.98 -7.38
CA THR A 203 -3.16 -2.22 -5.97
C THR A 203 -2.76 -1.00 -5.13
N THR A 204 -3.58 -0.66 -4.16
CA THR A 204 -3.26 0.42 -3.19
C THR A 204 -2.32 -0.05 -2.09
N PHE A 205 -2.44 -1.31 -1.69
CA PHE A 205 -1.59 -1.92 -0.66
C PHE A 205 -0.92 -3.17 -1.20
N PRO A 206 0.38 -3.37 -0.90
CA PRO A 206 1.08 -4.59 -1.28
C PRO A 206 0.48 -5.80 -0.57
N ALA A 207 0.52 -6.98 -1.20
CA ALA A 207 0.04 -8.22 -0.62
C ALA A 207 0.74 -8.55 0.71
N TYR A 208 2.03 -8.22 0.80
CA TYR A 208 2.80 -8.27 2.04
C TYR A 208 2.81 -6.89 2.71
N ASN A 209 2.03 -6.71 3.76
CA ASN A 209 1.79 -5.45 4.46
C ASN A 209 1.87 -5.64 6.00
N PRO A 210 1.79 -4.58 6.82
CA PRO A 210 1.93 -4.71 8.28
C PRO A 210 1.02 -5.74 8.93
N TYR A 211 -0.17 -5.98 8.38
CA TYR A 211 -1.13 -6.94 8.91
C TYR A 211 -0.86 -8.37 8.44
N THR A 212 -0.31 -8.57 7.25
CA THR A 212 0.05 -9.90 6.75
C THR A 212 1.36 -10.40 7.37
N ARG A 213 2.30 -9.50 7.72
CA ARG A 213 3.61 -9.86 8.26
C ARG A 213 3.55 -10.68 9.55
N LYS A 214 2.58 -10.42 10.42
CA LYS A 214 2.47 -11.08 11.74
C LYS A 214 2.17 -12.59 11.66
N GLY A 215 1.82 -13.11 10.51
CA GLY A 215 1.47 -14.54 10.38
C GLY A 215 1.52 -15.09 8.96
N CYS A 216 2.03 -14.29 8.00
CA CYS A 216 2.09 -14.69 6.60
C CYS A 216 3.55 -14.86 6.16
N THR A 217 3.93 -16.07 5.79
CA THR A 217 5.28 -16.40 5.29
C THR A 217 5.35 -16.36 3.76
N ASP A 218 4.20 -16.48 3.07
CA ASP A 218 4.11 -16.46 1.62
C ASP A 218 2.74 -15.96 1.17
N CYS A 219 2.71 -14.82 0.48
CA CYS A 219 1.47 -14.20 -0.03
C CYS A 219 1.01 -14.74 -1.39
N ASN A 220 1.69 -15.73 -1.97
CA ASN A 220 1.35 -16.31 -3.27
C ASN A 220 0.16 -17.28 -3.24
N GLY A 221 -0.69 -17.21 -2.22
CA GLY A 221 -1.90 -18.06 -2.09
C GLY A 221 -1.64 -19.49 -1.65
N LYS A 222 -0.38 -19.89 -1.45
CA LYS A 222 0.04 -21.19 -0.91
C LYS A 222 0.29 -21.12 0.61
N GLY A 223 -0.39 -20.19 1.29
CA GLY A 223 -0.21 -19.95 2.70
C GLY A 223 -0.49 -21.17 3.55
N SER A 224 0.19 -21.23 4.70
CA SER A 224 -0.05 -22.21 5.75
C SER A 224 -1.53 -22.20 6.20
N ASP A 225 -1.96 -23.27 6.85
CA ASP A 225 -3.35 -23.43 7.35
C ASP A 225 -3.60 -22.64 8.65
N ASN A 226 -2.85 -21.53 8.87
CA ASN A 226 -3.07 -20.67 10.01
C ASN A 226 -4.35 -19.82 9.87
N GLU A 227 -4.84 -19.27 10.99
CA GLU A 227 -6.10 -18.51 11.04
C GLU A 227 -6.09 -17.27 10.15
N LEU A 228 -4.94 -16.58 10.02
CA LEU A 228 -4.79 -15.42 9.14
C LEU A 228 -4.95 -15.81 7.66
N CYS A 229 -4.38 -16.94 7.24
CA CYS A 229 -4.54 -17.43 5.88
C CYS A 229 -5.98 -17.83 5.57
N ARG A 230 -6.69 -18.41 6.56
CA ARG A 230 -8.13 -18.72 6.44
C ARG A 230 -8.95 -17.42 6.28
N ALA A 231 -8.70 -16.41 7.13
CA ALA A 231 -9.36 -15.12 7.04
C ALA A 231 -9.10 -14.43 5.69
N CYS A 232 -7.85 -14.41 5.24
CA CYS A 232 -7.48 -13.84 3.94
C CYS A 232 -8.21 -14.53 2.77
N ARG A 233 -8.31 -15.87 2.80
CA ARG A 233 -9.08 -16.63 1.78
C ARG A 233 -10.55 -16.28 1.79
N ILE A 234 -11.16 -16.12 2.97
CA ILE A 234 -12.59 -15.74 3.11
C ILE A 234 -12.81 -14.35 2.53
N VAL A 235 -11.99 -13.36 2.88
CA VAL A 235 -12.11 -11.99 2.39
C VAL A 235 -11.96 -11.93 0.87
N ARG A 236 -10.95 -12.62 0.31
CA ARG A 236 -10.74 -12.67 -1.15
C ARG A 236 -11.88 -13.37 -1.91
N LYS A 237 -12.50 -14.38 -1.30
CA LYS A 237 -13.70 -15.03 -1.89
C LYS A 237 -14.92 -14.11 -1.90
N GLN A 238 -15.05 -13.24 -0.89
CA GLN A 238 -16.16 -12.28 -0.83
C GLN A 238 -16.04 -11.20 -1.92
N VAL A 239 -14.83 -10.81 -2.29
CA VAL A 239 -14.57 -9.92 -3.43
C VAL A 239 -15.01 -10.60 -4.73
N LYS A 240 -14.51 -11.82 -4.99
CA LYS A 240 -14.83 -12.56 -6.22
C LYS A 240 -16.29 -13.05 -6.33
N GLY A 241 -16.97 -13.23 -5.20
CA GLY A 241 -18.39 -13.68 -5.16
C GLY A 241 -19.39 -12.54 -5.30
N GLY A 242 -18.96 -11.29 -5.28
CA GLY A 242 -19.80 -10.11 -5.56
C GLY A 242 -20.08 -9.88 -7.05
N GLU A 243 -19.35 -10.57 -7.94
CA GLU A 243 -19.51 -10.48 -9.40
C GLU A 243 -20.65 -11.38 -9.95
N ASN A 244 -21.28 -12.22 -9.11
CA ASN A 244 -22.30 -13.19 -9.51
C ASN A 244 -23.63 -13.04 -8.74
N GLY A 245 -24.00 -11.82 -8.32
CA GLY A 245 -25.27 -11.58 -7.64
C GLY A 245 -26.00 -10.35 -8.16
#